data_4b258329a45c9dd236e790b0912ddd4c
#
_entry.id   4b258329a45c9dd236e790b0912ddd4c
#
_cell.length_a   1.000
_cell.length_b   1.000
_cell.length_c   1.000
_cell.angle_alpha   90.00
_cell.angle_beta   90.00
_cell.angle_gamma   90.00
#
_symmetry.space_group_name_H-M   'P 1'
#
loop_
_entity.id
_entity.type
_entity.pdbx_description
1 polymer ?
#
loop_
_entity_poly.entity_id
_entity_poly.type
_entity_poly.pdbx_seq_one_letter_code
_entity_poly.pdbx_strand_id
1 'polypeptide(L)'
;MSSFGIMTLSLENEKSYITEIAKFGEATGFNVYQFVPSSYNPLTEKVSGKVFDKDKNAWYKQDFPIPDFLYDRCYYQDDAHSRQCKNIVEWLKQKEDTVFIGNGLPNKLKLYDVLKASKLNAYIPKSKPVLSAEELLEELSFVNPIMIKPINGSQGNGIYFIKEQNSCIHVRTDKKAKHVEHIFSDKEKFSRWLAQLLQKNDYFSQVYLPLCTAQKQPFDIRALLQKNEQNTWEIVEKGIRLGTEGRIISNLSAGAAVIPFKEWLENAPYTMKSFIETEIDDILTTLPPILEQTFPALFELGVDIGITENGSLWILDVNSKPGRKVILQAYPDLSGKLYRAPLAYAAMLRDGQRRNSNEKTLFY
;
A
#
# COMPACT_ATOMS: atom_id res chain seq x y z
N MET A 1 15.72 -27.05 -6.24
CA MET A 1 14.76 -26.03 -5.79
C MET A 1 15.19 -24.70 -6.36
N SER A 2 14.24 -23.89 -6.84
CA SER A 2 14.50 -22.50 -7.24
C SER A 2 14.74 -21.61 -6.04
N SER A 3 15.37 -20.46 -6.23
CA SER A 3 15.63 -19.50 -5.16
C SER A 3 14.57 -18.38 -5.16
N PHE A 4 14.07 -18.03 -3.96
CA PHE A 4 13.09 -16.97 -3.75
C PHE A 4 13.64 -15.95 -2.75
N GLY A 5 13.88 -14.74 -3.20
CA GLY A 5 14.46 -13.66 -2.41
C GLY A 5 13.41 -12.62 -1.99
N ILE A 6 13.30 -12.36 -0.70
CA ILE A 6 12.47 -11.29 -0.15
C ILE A 6 13.38 -10.11 0.20
N MET A 7 13.17 -8.98 -0.47
CA MET A 7 13.95 -7.77 -0.26
C MET A 7 13.28 -6.85 0.75
N THR A 8 14.05 -6.36 1.71
CA THR A 8 13.63 -5.40 2.72
C THR A 8 14.70 -4.34 2.95
N LEU A 9 14.36 -3.18 3.51
CA LEU A 9 15.35 -2.15 3.85
C LEU A 9 16.18 -2.49 5.09
N SER A 10 15.74 -3.48 5.89
CA SER A 10 16.47 -4.02 7.03
C SER A 10 16.04 -5.47 7.25
N LEU A 11 16.97 -6.34 7.67
CA LEU A 11 16.68 -7.76 7.96
C LEU A 11 15.75 -7.97 9.16
N GLU A 12 15.39 -6.92 9.87
CA GLU A 12 14.40 -6.94 10.96
C GLU A 12 13.01 -6.46 10.51
N ASN A 13 12.89 -5.88 9.30
CA ASN A 13 11.61 -5.45 8.77
C ASN A 13 10.75 -6.66 8.41
N GLU A 14 9.47 -6.63 8.77
CA GLU A 14 8.47 -7.67 8.49
C GLU A 14 8.89 -9.10 8.89
N LYS A 15 9.81 -9.26 9.84
CA LYS A 15 10.43 -10.53 10.24
C LYS A 15 9.42 -11.66 10.46
N SER A 16 8.33 -11.39 11.18
CA SER A 16 7.28 -12.38 11.43
C SER A 16 6.62 -12.82 10.12
N TYR A 17 6.21 -11.87 9.27
CA TYR A 17 5.58 -12.16 7.99
C TYR A 17 6.48 -12.96 7.06
N ILE A 18 7.75 -12.57 6.94
CA ILE A 18 8.74 -13.23 6.09
C ILE A 18 9.04 -14.64 6.59
N THR A 19 9.10 -14.83 7.91
CA THR A 19 9.30 -16.16 8.49
C THR A 19 8.12 -17.10 8.20
N GLU A 20 6.89 -16.59 8.30
CA GLU A 20 5.72 -17.40 7.97
C GLU A 20 5.68 -17.77 6.47
N ILE A 21 6.06 -16.87 5.55
CA ILE A 21 6.24 -17.23 4.13
C ILE A 21 7.27 -18.33 3.97
N ALA A 22 8.43 -18.19 4.62
CA ALA A 22 9.56 -19.10 4.44
C ALA A 22 9.23 -20.55 4.85
N LYS A 23 8.32 -20.76 5.80
CA LYS A 23 7.84 -22.11 6.20
C LYS A 23 7.16 -22.87 5.05
N PHE A 24 6.63 -22.17 4.05
CA PHE A 24 6.01 -22.77 2.85
C PHE A 24 7.00 -23.02 1.70
N GLY A 25 8.29 -22.62 1.86
CA GLY A 25 9.29 -22.68 0.80
C GLY A 25 9.42 -24.06 0.17
N GLU A 26 9.71 -25.07 0.98
CA GLU A 26 9.91 -26.44 0.51
C GLU A 26 8.66 -27.01 -0.17
N ALA A 27 7.47 -26.83 0.43
CA ALA A 27 6.21 -27.31 -0.13
C ALA A 27 5.87 -26.68 -1.50
N THR A 28 6.46 -25.53 -1.82
CA THR A 28 6.30 -24.81 -3.09
C THR A 28 7.52 -24.95 -4.01
N GLY A 29 8.56 -25.67 -3.57
CA GLY A 29 9.77 -25.93 -4.34
C GLY A 29 10.77 -24.77 -4.36
N PHE A 30 10.80 -23.93 -3.30
CA PHE A 30 11.72 -22.81 -3.16
C PHE A 30 12.61 -22.89 -1.92
N ASN A 31 13.88 -22.50 -2.08
CA ASN A 31 14.71 -22.04 -0.98
C ASN A 31 14.45 -20.56 -0.75
N VAL A 32 14.11 -20.14 0.47
CA VAL A 32 13.71 -18.77 0.78
C VAL A 32 14.85 -18.00 1.42
N TYR A 33 15.13 -16.83 0.86
CA TYR A 33 16.18 -15.91 1.27
C TYR A 33 15.59 -14.55 1.65
N GLN A 34 16.23 -13.87 2.59
CA GLN A 34 15.97 -12.47 2.89
C GLN A 34 17.25 -11.66 2.77
N PHE A 35 17.21 -10.53 2.08
CA PHE A 35 18.35 -9.64 1.95
C PHE A 35 17.95 -8.17 1.82
N VAL A 36 18.94 -7.30 2.07
CA VAL A 36 18.83 -5.85 1.84
C VAL A 36 19.46 -5.56 0.47
N PRO A 37 18.79 -4.87 -0.47
CA PRO A 37 19.37 -4.62 -1.79
C PRO A 37 20.77 -4.02 -1.77
N SER A 38 21.05 -3.09 -0.82
CA SER A 38 22.38 -2.49 -0.67
C SER A 38 23.49 -3.45 -0.23
N SER A 39 23.16 -4.70 0.13
CA SER A 39 24.17 -5.73 0.44
C SER A 39 24.77 -6.41 -0.81
N TYR A 40 24.29 -6.06 -2.01
CA TYR A 40 24.82 -6.57 -3.27
C TYR A 40 26.29 -6.14 -3.46
N ASN A 41 27.14 -7.11 -3.71
CA ASN A 41 28.56 -6.90 -4.01
C ASN A 41 28.81 -7.16 -5.51
N PRO A 42 29.12 -6.12 -6.31
CA PRO A 42 29.32 -6.28 -7.75
C PRO A 42 30.58 -7.06 -8.15
N LEU A 43 31.56 -7.20 -7.24
CA LEU A 43 32.78 -7.96 -7.52
C LEU A 43 32.57 -9.46 -7.40
N THR A 44 31.69 -9.90 -6.49
CA THR A 44 31.39 -11.31 -6.26
C THR A 44 30.06 -11.74 -6.85
N GLU A 45 29.26 -10.78 -7.35
CA GLU A 45 27.87 -10.95 -7.82
C GLU A 45 26.94 -11.61 -6.79
N LYS A 46 27.25 -11.45 -5.50
CA LYS A 46 26.49 -12.00 -4.38
C LYS A 46 25.84 -10.93 -3.54
N VAL A 47 24.81 -11.33 -2.81
CA VAL A 47 24.17 -10.53 -1.76
C VAL A 47 24.43 -11.21 -0.41
N SER A 48 24.65 -10.39 0.62
CA SER A 48 24.70 -10.85 2.00
C SER A 48 23.32 -10.76 2.64
N GLY A 49 22.85 -11.86 3.21
CA GLY A 49 21.50 -11.93 3.77
C GLY A 49 21.30 -13.07 4.74
N LYS A 50 20.08 -13.60 4.75
CA LYS A 50 19.69 -14.75 5.56
C LYS A 50 19.01 -15.80 4.67
N VAL A 51 19.27 -17.09 4.92
CA VAL A 51 18.56 -18.23 4.36
C VAL A 51 17.74 -18.91 5.46
N PHE A 52 16.54 -19.35 5.13
CA PHE A 52 15.67 -20.06 6.06
C PHE A 52 15.94 -21.55 6.02
N ASP A 53 16.26 -22.14 7.18
CA ASP A 53 16.39 -23.57 7.41
C ASP A 53 15.09 -24.06 8.05
N LYS A 54 14.32 -24.87 7.31
CA LYS A 54 13.01 -25.35 7.75
C LYS A 54 13.14 -26.35 8.90
N ASP A 55 14.14 -27.24 8.87
CA ASP A 55 14.32 -28.28 9.88
C ASP A 55 14.60 -27.69 11.25
N LYS A 56 15.36 -26.59 11.27
CA LYS A 56 15.66 -25.84 12.50
C LYS A 56 14.68 -24.70 12.77
N ASN A 57 13.77 -24.42 11.83
CA ASN A 57 12.85 -23.26 11.87
C ASN A 57 13.58 -21.94 12.19
N ALA A 58 14.71 -21.70 11.54
CA ALA A 58 15.63 -20.62 11.87
C ALA A 58 16.28 -19.99 10.64
N TRP A 59 16.68 -18.72 10.78
CA TRP A 59 17.39 -17.96 9.78
C TRP A 59 18.90 -17.96 10.05
N TYR A 60 19.70 -18.24 9.01
CA TYR A 60 21.17 -18.24 9.06
C TYR A 60 21.73 -17.19 8.11
N LYS A 61 22.75 -16.47 8.53
CA LYS A 61 23.49 -15.53 7.68
C LYS A 61 24.29 -16.31 6.63
N GLN A 62 24.20 -15.85 5.39
CA GLN A 62 24.91 -16.43 4.26
C GLN A 62 25.07 -15.42 3.13
N ASP A 63 26.14 -15.55 2.34
CA ASP A 63 26.27 -14.91 1.02
C ASP A 63 25.78 -15.85 -0.06
N PHE A 64 24.93 -15.36 -0.96
CA PHE A 64 24.32 -16.15 -2.03
C PHE A 64 24.18 -15.33 -3.31
N PRO A 65 24.11 -15.98 -4.48
CA PRO A 65 23.77 -15.30 -5.74
C PRO A 65 22.42 -14.60 -5.64
N ILE A 66 22.15 -13.64 -6.54
CA ILE A 66 20.82 -13.03 -6.64
C ILE A 66 19.79 -14.14 -6.87
N PRO A 67 18.71 -14.22 -6.06
CA PRO A 67 17.67 -15.24 -6.24
C PRO A 67 16.92 -15.10 -7.55
N ASP A 68 16.48 -16.24 -8.13
CA ASP A 68 15.75 -16.32 -9.40
C ASP A 68 14.43 -15.52 -9.37
N PHE A 69 13.72 -15.61 -8.23
CA PHE A 69 12.45 -14.92 -7.99
C PHE A 69 12.61 -13.90 -6.89
N LEU A 70 12.13 -12.68 -7.14
CA LEU A 70 12.29 -11.56 -6.23
C LEU A 70 10.93 -10.99 -5.80
N TYR A 71 10.79 -10.81 -4.50
CA TYR A 71 9.64 -10.15 -3.88
C TYR A 71 10.09 -8.87 -3.18
N ASP A 72 9.74 -7.72 -3.79
CA ASP A 72 10.12 -6.41 -3.25
C ASP A 72 9.16 -5.96 -2.13
N ARG A 73 9.66 -6.02 -0.89
CA ARG A 73 9.01 -5.53 0.34
C ARG A 73 9.74 -4.32 0.94
N CYS A 74 10.52 -3.59 0.13
CA CYS A 74 11.17 -2.36 0.57
C CYS A 74 10.16 -1.21 0.62
N TYR A 75 9.93 -0.67 1.81
CA TYR A 75 9.11 0.53 2.01
C TYR A 75 10.01 1.76 1.95
N TYR A 76 10.30 2.22 0.74
CA TYR A 76 11.22 3.33 0.50
C TYR A 76 10.75 4.62 1.17
N GLN A 77 11.70 5.31 1.81
CA GLN A 77 11.56 6.62 2.41
C GLN A 77 12.46 7.62 1.70
N ASP A 78 12.38 8.90 2.06
CA ASP A 78 13.27 9.92 1.50
C ASP A 78 14.59 10.04 2.30
N ASP A 79 15.36 8.95 2.34
CA ASP A 79 16.68 8.88 2.93
C ASP A 79 17.69 8.25 1.96
N ALA A 80 18.98 8.42 2.24
CA ALA A 80 20.06 7.94 1.36
C ALA A 80 20.05 6.42 1.18
N HIS A 81 19.76 5.66 2.26
CA HIS A 81 19.73 4.22 2.22
C HIS A 81 18.57 3.70 1.34
N SER A 82 17.37 4.27 1.51
CA SER A 82 16.22 3.96 0.67
C SER A 82 16.47 4.25 -0.81
N ARG A 83 17.10 5.40 -1.13
CA ARG A 83 17.48 5.76 -2.50
C ARG A 83 18.48 4.77 -3.10
N GLN A 84 19.51 4.39 -2.34
CA GLN A 84 20.48 3.38 -2.77
C GLN A 84 19.80 2.03 -3.05
N CYS A 85 18.99 1.52 -2.12
CA CYS A 85 18.27 0.27 -2.30
C CYS A 85 17.32 0.33 -3.51
N LYS A 86 16.62 1.44 -3.71
CA LYS A 86 15.71 1.62 -4.85
C LYS A 86 16.45 1.54 -6.18
N ASN A 87 17.60 2.22 -6.30
CA ASN A 87 18.41 2.18 -7.53
C ASN A 87 18.90 0.76 -7.86
N ILE A 88 19.30 -0.01 -6.83
CA ILE A 88 19.70 -1.40 -7.01
C ILE A 88 18.50 -2.27 -7.45
N VAL A 89 17.33 -2.08 -6.84
CA VAL A 89 16.12 -2.82 -7.24
C VAL A 89 15.70 -2.49 -8.67
N GLU A 90 15.77 -1.21 -9.09
CA GLU A 90 15.49 -0.83 -10.49
C GLU A 90 16.51 -1.45 -11.46
N TRP A 91 17.77 -1.58 -11.08
CA TRP A 91 18.77 -2.32 -11.85
C TRP A 91 18.45 -3.83 -11.90
N LEU A 92 18.07 -4.45 -10.77
CA LEU A 92 17.67 -5.85 -10.72
C LEU A 92 16.47 -6.17 -11.64
N LYS A 93 15.53 -5.24 -11.79
CA LYS A 93 14.38 -5.39 -12.70
C LYS A 93 14.77 -5.44 -14.19
N GLN A 94 15.96 -4.97 -14.54
CA GLN A 94 16.48 -5.00 -15.92
C GLN A 94 17.23 -6.29 -16.25
N LYS A 95 17.49 -7.16 -15.25
CA LYS A 95 18.18 -8.42 -15.47
C LYS A 95 17.20 -9.45 -16.04
N GLU A 96 17.64 -10.15 -17.10
CA GLU A 96 16.84 -11.18 -17.79
C GLU A 96 16.66 -12.47 -16.97
N ASP A 97 17.60 -12.75 -16.07
CA ASP A 97 17.67 -13.96 -15.25
C ASP A 97 16.92 -13.84 -13.92
N THR A 98 16.26 -12.72 -13.66
CA THR A 98 15.49 -12.50 -12.44
C THR A 98 14.01 -12.23 -12.72
N VAL A 99 13.12 -12.79 -11.90
CA VAL A 99 11.67 -12.63 -12.02
C VAL A 99 11.10 -11.93 -10.82
N PHE A 100 10.58 -10.73 -10.99
CA PHE A 100 9.81 -10.06 -9.94
C PHE A 100 8.38 -10.59 -9.91
N ILE A 101 7.93 -11.05 -8.75
CA ILE A 101 6.53 -11.53 -8.60
C ILE A 101 5.51 -10.39 -8.66
N GLY A 102 5.96 -9.15 -8.51
CA GLY A 102 5.14 -7.96 -8.68
C GLY A 102 5.99 -6.69 -8.67
N ASN A 103 5.47 -5.64 -9.28
CA ASN A 103 6.11 -4.35 -9.34
C ASN A 103 5.43 -3.35 -8.39
N GLY A 104 6.12 -2.24 -8.09
CA GLY A 104 5.57 -1.14 -7.33
C GLY A 104 4.65 -0.25 -8.17
N LEU A 105 3.70 0.42 -7.52
CA LEU A 105 2.92 1.49 -8.11
C LEU A 105 3.69 2.82 -8.06
N PRO A 106 3.38 3.77 -8.96
CA PRO A 106 3.95 5.12 -8.92
C PRO A 106 3.45 5.91 -7.71
N ASN A 107 3.82 7.19 -7.63
CA ASN A 107 3.29 8.09 -6.62
C ASN A 107 1.76 8.31 -6.78
N LYS A 108 1.14 8.82 -5.72
CA LYS A 108 -0.32 8.95 -5.63
C LYS A 108 -0.95 9.84 -6.71
N LEU A 109 -0.30 10.93 -7.11
CA LEU A 109 -0.84 11.80 -8.15
C LEU A 109 -0.91 11.10 -9.50
N LYS A 110 0.20 10.47 -9.93
CA LYS A 110 0.23 9.71 -11.19
C LYS A 110 -0.78 8.56 -11.19
N LEU A 111 -0.95 7.89 -10.04
CA LEU A 111 -1.96 6.86 -9.86
C LEU A 111 -3.38 7.43 -10.03
N TYR A 112 -3.68 8.54 -9.35
CA TYR A 112 -4.99 9.18 -9.44
C TYR A 112 -5.29 9.72 -10.84
N ASP A 113 -4.29 10.20 -11.58
CA ASP A 113 -4.49 10.65 -12.97
C ASP A 113 -4.92 9.48 -13.88
N VAL A 114 -4.33 8.29 -13.72
CA VAL A 114 -4.76 7.08 -14.44
C VAL A 114 -6.19 6.69 -14.06
N LEU A 115 -6.52 6.71 -12.77
CA LEU A 115 -7.86 6.35 -12.30
C LEU A 115 -8.91 7.38 -12.71
N LYS A 116 -8.59 8.67 -12.72
CA LYS A 116 -9.46 9.74 -13.22
C LYS A 116 -9.77 9.61 -14.72
N ALA A 117 -8.84 9.09 -15.49
CA ALA A 117 -9.03 8.83 -16.94
C ALA A 117 -9.79 7.53 -17.22
N SER A 118 -10.22 6.80 -16.20
CA SER A 118 -10.89 5.50 -16.29
C SER A 118 -12.36 5.55 -15.86
N LYS A 119 -13.05 4.42 -15.98
CA LYS A 119 -14.42 4.26 -15.45
C LYS A 119 -14.53 4.37 -13.92
N LEU A 120 -13.41 4.37 -13.20
CA LEU A 120 -13.36 4.61 -11.74
C LEU A 120 -13.30 6.10 -11.36
N ASN A 121 -13.37 7.02 -12.32
CA ASN A 121 -13.28 8.46 -12.06
C ASN A 121 -14.29 8.96 -11.01
N ALA A 122 -15.51 8.41 -11.01
CA ALA A 122 -16.55 8.80 -10.06
C ALA A 122 -16.17 8.55 -8.59
N TYR A 123 -15.27 7.58 -8.33
CA TYR A 123 -14.81 7.20 -7.00
C TYR A 123 -13.51 7.88 -6.57
N ILE A 124 -12.93 8.74 -7.43
CA ILE A 124 -11.66 9.41 -7.11
C ILE A 124 -11.96 10.82 -6.55
N PRO A 125 -11.55 11.11 -5.30
CA PRO A 125 -11.72 12.43 -4.75
C PRO A 125 -10.97 13.48 -5.57
N LYS A 126 -11.61 14.63 -5.80
CA LYS A 126 -10.95 15.77 -6.48
C LYS A 126 -9.68 16.14 -5.71
N SER A 127 -8.56 16.16 -6.40
CA SER A 127 -7.24 16.43 -5.83
C SER A 127 -6.38 17.19 -6.82
N LYS A 128 -5.53 18.10 -6.31
CA LYS A 128 -4.56 18.87 -7.07
C LYS A 128 -3.27 19.06 -6.30
N PRO A 129 -2.11 19.24 -6.96
CA PRO A 129 -0.86 19.60 -6.29
C PRO A 129 -1.03 20.89 -5.47
N VAL A 130 -0.34 20.97 -4.33
CA VAL A 130 -0.23 22.21 -3.53
C VAL A 130 1.09 22.87 -3.92
N LEU A 131 1.00 23.95 -4.71
CA LEU A 131 2.20 24.63 -5.21
C LEU A 131 2.59 25.81 -4.32
N SER A 132 1.62 26.49 -3.73
CA SER A 132 1.85 27.65 -2.85
C SER A 132 0.79 27.79 -1.77
N ALA A 133 1.04 28.68 -0.81
CA ALA A 133 0.09 29.00 0.24
C ALA A 133 -1.08 29.83 -0.29
N GLU A 134 -0.82 30.68 -1.28
CA GLU A 134 -1.82 31.54 -1.92
C GLU A 134 -2.86 30.69 -2.64
N GLU A 135 -2.43 29.73 -3.46
CA GLU A 135 -3.34 28.78 -4.14
C GLU A 135 -4.16 27.94 -3.17
N LEU A 136 -3.57 27.51 -2.05
CA LEU A 136 -4.27 26.73 -1.03
C LEU A 136 -5.29 27.58 -0.28
N LEU A 137 -4.98 28.84 0.01
CA LEU A 137 -5.92 29.80 0.62
C LEU A 137 -7.08 30.14 -0.32
N GLU A 138 -6.81 30.28 -1.61
CA GLU A 138 -7.84 30.44 -2.63
C GLU A 138 -8.75 29.20 -2.67
N GLU A 139 -8.18 28.01 -2.68
CA GLU A 139 -8.95 26.75 -2.63
C GLU A 139 -9.84 26.68 -1.39
N LEU A 140 -9.34 27.05 -0.21
CA LEU A 140 -10.11 27.09 1.04
C LEU A 140 -11.31 28.02 0.98
N SER A 141 -11.29 29.07 0.16
CA SER A 141 -12.42 29.96 -0.01
C SER A 141 -13.60 29.32 -0.75
N PHE A 142 -13.34 28.29 -1.57
CA PHE A 142 -14.36 27.56 -2.34
C PHE A 142 -14.69 26.18 -1.75
N VAL A 143 -13.69 25.51 -1.15
CA VAL A 143 -13.81 24.15 -0.58
C VAL A 143 -13.24 24.14 0.83
N ASN A 144 -14.14 24.13 1.81
CA ASN A 144 -13.77 24.20 3.23
C ASN A 144 -14.59 23.18 4.04
N PRO A 145 -13.97 22.21 4.70
CA PRO A 145 -12.53 22.00 4.87
C PRO A 145 -11.86 21.21 3.74
N ILE A 146 -10.51 21.19 3.74
CA ILE A 146 -9.67 20.37 2.85
C ILE A 146 -8.70 19.51 3.64
N MET A 147 -8.21 18.47 2.96
CA MET A 147 -7.09 17.65 3.43
C MET A 147 -5.86 17.91 2.58
N ILE A 148 -4.67 18.04 3.15
CA ILE A 148 -3.43 17.93 2.39
C ILE A 148 -2.68 16.66 2.78
N LYS A 149 -2.13 15.98 1.77
CA LYS A 149 -1.47 14.68 1.91
C LYS A 149 -0.14 14.69 1.17
N PRO A 150 0.94 14.07 1.69
CA PRO A 150 2.19 13.96 0.96
C PRO A 150 2.00 13.07 -0.28
N ILE A 151 2.60 13.48 -1.40
CA ILE A 151 2.56 12.73 -2.67
C ILE A 151 3.27 11.37 -2.50
N ASN A 152 4.40 11.36 -1.80
CA ASN A 152 5.16 10.18 -1.43
C ASN A 152 4.99 9.95 0.08
N GLY A 153 4.00 9.18 0.48
CA GLY A 153 3.73 8.94 1.90
C GLY A 153 2.97 7.65 2.13
N SER A 154 3.16 7.08 3.31
CA SER A 154 2.50 5.87 3.75
C SER A 154 2.04 5.97 5.19
N GLN A 155 1.16 5.06 5.61
CA GLN A 155 0.70 4.91 7.00
C GLN A 155 0.04 6.16 7.61
N GLY A 156 -0.49 7.07 6.79
CA GLY A 156 -1.18 8.28 7.25
C GLY A 156 -0.27 9.38 7.83
N ASN A 157 1.06 9.23 7.71
CA ASN A 157 1.99 10.25 8.18
C ASN A 157 1.94 11.50 7.29
N GLY A 158 1.97 12.68 7.92
CA GLY A 158 1.99 13.96 7.21
C GLY A 158 0.66 14.38 6.61
N ILE A 159 -0.45 13.79 7.02
CA ILE A 159 -1.80 14.22 6.61
C ILE A 159 -2.23 15.36 7.52
N TYR A 160 -2.74 16.43 6.90
CA TYR A 160 -3.27 17.58 7.63
C TYR A 160 -4.70 17.87 7.17
N PHE A 161 -5.59 18.05 8.13
CA PHE A 161 -6.91 18.64 7.95
C PHE A 161 -6.80 20.14 8.13
N ILE A 162 -7.33 20.93 7.18
CA ILE A 162 -7.27 22.39 7.20
C ILE A 162 -8.66 22.95 7.02
N LYS A 163 -9.06 23.83 7.95
CA LYS A 163 -10.36 24.47 7.96
C LYS A 163 -10.23 25.96 8.26
N GLU A 164 -10.84 26.82 7.47
CA GLU A 164 -11.02 28.22 7.82
C GLU A 164 -12.34 28.38 8.60
N GLN A 165 -12.27 28.96 9.80
CA GLN A 165 -13.42 29.20 10.65
C GLN A 165 -13.13 30.45 11.51
N ASN A 166 -14.12 31.39 11.58
CA ASN A 166 -14.02 32.63 12.38
C ASN A 166 -12.74 33.43 12.05
N SER A 167 -12.41 33.57 10.78
CA SER A 167 -11.20 34.25 10.29
C SER A 167 -9.88 33.65 10.76
N CYS A 168 -9.90 32.44 11.34
CA CYS A 168 -8.72 31.68 11.73
C CYS A 168 -8.59 30.43 10.86
N ILE A 169 -7.35 30.00 10.58
CA ILE A 169 -7.06 28.75 9.91
C ILE A 169 -6.68 27.70 10.94
N HIS A 170 -7.49 26.67 11.05
CA HIS A 170 -7.29 25.53 11.93
C HIS A 170 -6.59 24.42 11.13
N VAL A 171 -5.44 23.97 11.60
CA VAL A 171 -4.66 22.87 11.02
C VAL A 171 -4.55 21.76 12.02
N ARG A 172 -5.10 20.58 11.71
CA ARG A 172 -5.05 19.41 12.58
C ARG A 172 -4.28 18.27 11.89
N THR A 173 -3.52 17.53 12.67
CA THR A 173 -2.80 16.32 12.23
C THR A 173 -2.68 15.32 13.37
N ASP A 174 -2.66 14.03 13.02
CA ASP A 174 -2.40 12.97 13.98
C ASP A 174 -0.91 12.56 13.90
N LYS A 175 -0.17 12.76 14.99
CA LYS A 175 1.23 12.33 15.14
C LYS A 175 1.32 11.17 16.13
N LYS A 176 1.58 9.95 15.66
CA LYS A 176 1.58 8.74 16.48
C LYS A 176 0.25 8.64 17.25
N ALA A 177 0.27 8.62 18.57
CA ALA A 177 -0.94 8.57 19.39
C ALA A 177 -1.47 9.95 19.81
N LYS A 178 -0.90 11.08 19.33
CA LYS A 178 -1.28 12.44 19.74
C LYS A 178 -1.99 13.18 18.61
N HIS A 179 -3.09 13.83 18.97
CA HIS A 179 -3.75 14.86 18.16
C HIS A 179 -2.98 16.17 18.32
N VAL A 180 -2.65 16.83 17.22
CA VAL A 180 -1.97 18.13 17.22
C VAL A 180 -2.81 19.11 16.42
N GLU A 181 -3.13 20.24 17.02
CA GLU A 181 -3.84 21.35 16.39
C GLU A 181 -2.99 22.62 16.44
N HIS A 182 -2.98 23.33 15.33
CA HIS A 182 -2.42 24.67 15.21
C HIS A 182 -3.50 25.62 14.72
N ILE A 183 -3.65 26.77 15.36
CA ILE A 183 -4.61 27.80 14.99
C ILE A 183 -3.82 29.04 14.54
N PHE A 184 -4.05 29.47 13.32
CA PHE A 184 -3.44 30.65 12.74
C PHE A 184 -4.50 31.74 12.62
N SER A 185 -4.35 32.82 13.42
CA SER A 185 -5.17 34.04 13.31
C SER A 185 -4.70 34.96 12.18
N ASP A 186 -3.56 34.66 11.59
CA ASP A 186 -2.89 35.45 10.58
C ASP A 186 -2.51 34.57 9.39
N LYS A 187 -2.96 34.95 8.19
CA LYS A 187 -2.69 34.24 6.93
C LYS A 187 -1.21 34.22 6.59
N GLU A 188 -0.43 35.25 6.95
CA GLU A 188 1.03 35.25 6.73
C GLU A 188 1.76 34.19 7.57
N LYS A 189 1.33 33.97 8.83
CA LYS A 189 1.89 32.90 9.68
C LYS A 189 1.58 31.53 9.13
N PHE A 190 0.34 31.32 8.64
CA PHE A 190 -0.05 30.09 7.97
C PHE A 190 0.80 29.87 6.68
N SER A 191 0.94 30.91 5.85
CA SER A 191 1.74 30.83 4.61
C SER A 191 3.21 30.47 4.89
N ARG A 192 3.81 31.05 5.91
CA ARG A 192 5.19 30.69 6.34
C ARG A 192 5.29 29.23 6.81
N TRP A 193 4.31 28.77 7.61
CA TRP A 193 4.26 27.39 8.05
C TRP A 193 4.12 26.42 6.86
N LEU A 194 3.21 26.73 5.93
CA LEU A 194 2.99 25.86 4.74
C LEU A 194 4.22 25.86 3.82
N ALA A 195 4.86 27.01 3.60
CA ALA A 195 6.07 27.08 2.80
C ALA A 195 7.21 26.20 3.39
N GLN A 196 7.39 26.20 4.73
CA GLN A 196 8.33 25.29 5.40
C GLN A 196 7.95 23.81 5.25
N LEU A 197 6.66 23.50 5.19
CA LEU A 197 6.17 22.15 4.97
C LEU A 197 6.46 21.67 3.54
N LEU A 198 6.20 22.53 2.54
CA LEU A 198 6.43 22.27 1.12
C LEU A 198 7.91 22.16 0.75
N GLN A 199 8.81 22.83 1.49
CA GLN A 199 10.26 22.63 1.31
C GLN A 199 10.74 21.21 1.65
N LYS A 200 9.99 20.48 2.47
CA LYS A 200 10.37 19.13 2.93
C LYS A 200 9.80 18.04 2.07
N ASN A 201 8.57 18.22 1.60
CA ASN A 201 7.84 17.22 0.81
C ASN A 201 6.85 17.90 -0.13
N ASP A 202 6.57 17.26 -1.25
CA ASP A 202 5.48 17.63 -2.13
C ASP A 202 4.15 17.16 -1.55
N TYR A 203 3.14 18.01 -1.62
CA TYR A 203 1.78 17.77 -1.14
C TYR A 203 0.75 17.90 -2.25
N PHE A 204 -0.36 17.23 -2.09
CA PHE A 204 -1.58 17.49 -2.85
C PHE A 204 -2.74 17.80 -1.89
N SER A 205 -3.64 18.68 -2.31
CA SER A 205 -4.90 18.95 -1.63
C SER A 205 -6.00 18.02 -2.13
N GLN A 206 -6.96 17.74 -1.27
CA GLN A 206 -8.12 16.91 -1.55
C GLN A 206 -9.31 17.43 -0.73
N VAL A 207 -10.50 17.41 -1.31
CA VAL A 207 -11.72 17.71 -0.57
C VAL A 207 -11.82 16.80 0.67
N TYR A 208 -12.18 17.40 1.81
CA TYR A 208 -12.43 16.61 3.01
C TYR A 208 -13.70 15.77 2.85
N LEU A 209 -13.56 14.48 3.09
CA LEU A 209 -14.66 13.53 3.09
C LEU A 209 -14.98 13.17 4.55
N PRO A 210 -16.23 13.34 5.01
CA PRO A 210 -16.62 13.00 6.39
C PRO A 210 -16.78 11.47 6.52
N LEU A 211 -15.65 10.76 6.62
CA LEU A 211 -15.57 9.31 6.72
C LEU A 211 -15.60 8.90 8.19
N CYS A 212 -16.71 9.10 8.86
CA CYS A 212 -16.87 8.77 10.28
C CYS A 212 -18.23 8.16 10.58
N THR A 213 -18.27 7.37 11.65
CA THR A 213 -19.51 6.84 12.24
C THR A 213 -20.34 7.94 12.88
N ALA A 214 -21.58 7.63 13.27
CA ALA A 214 -22.42 8.54 14.09
C ALA A 214 -21.74 8.97 15.40
N GLN A 215 -20.85 8.14 15.95
CA GLN A 215 -20.02 8.43 17.14
C GLN A 215 -18.74 9.20 16.80
N LYS A 216 -18.63 9.79 15.58
CA LYS A 216 -17.48 10.57 15.11
C LYS A 216 -16.13 9.79 15.14
N GLN A 217 -16.18 8.49 15.02
CA GLN A 217 -15.01 7.65 14.85
C GLN A 217 -14.67 7.57 13.38
N PRO A 218 -13.46 7.95 12.94
CA PRO A 218 -13.05 7.79 11.54
C PRO A 218 -12.95 6.31 11.20
N PHE A 219 -13.41 5.94 10.01
CA PHE A 219 -13.27 4.56 9.53
C PHE A 219 -12.97 4.52 8.05
N ASP A 220 -12.40 3.42 7.62
CA ASP A 220 -12.28 3.05 6.22
C ASP A 220 -12.31 1.53 6.03
N ILE A 221 -12.50 1.13 4.79
CA ILE A 221 -12.50 -0.27 4.35
C ILE A 221 -11.12 -0.54 3.76
N ARG A 222 -10.37 -1.48 4.36
CA ARG A 222 -9.15 -2.06 3.79
C ARG A 222 -9.50 -3.34 3.05
N ALA A 223 -9.38 -3.34 1.73
CA ALA A 223 -9.42 -4.54 0.93
C ALA A 223 -8.01 -5.03 0.60
N LEU A 224 -7.84 -6.34 0.54
CA LEU A 224 -6.64 -7.01 0.04
C LEU A 224 -7.00 -7.80 -1.21
N LEU A 225 -6.29 -7.50 -2.30
CA LEU A 225 -6.37 -8.24 -3.56
C LEU A 225 -5.03 -8.91 -3.81
N GLN A 226 -5.07 -10.14 -4.34
CA GLN A 226 -3.86 -10.87 -4.77
C GLN A 226 -4.14 -11.64 -6.05
N LYS A 227 -3.10 -11.88 -6.84
CA LYS A 227 -3.17 -12.85 -7.93
C LYS A 227 -3.02 -14.27 -7.38
N ASN A 228 -3.85 -15.15 -7.92
CA ASN A 228 -3.82 -16.57 -7.58
C ASN A 228 -2.87 -17.38 -8.50
N GLU A 229 -2.85 -18.68 -8.33
CA GLU A 229 -2.05 -19.63 -9.11
C GLU A 229 -2.46 -19.72 -10.60
N GLN A 230 -3.59 -19.12 -10.99
CA GLN A 230 -4.07 -18.99 -12.36
C GLN A 230 -3.76 -17.63 -12.99
N ASN A 231 -2.97 -16.79 -12.30
CA ASN A 231 -2.67 -15.40 -12.68
C ASN A 231 -3.91 -14.51 -12.79
N THR A 232 -4.97 -14.83 -12.06
CA THR A 232 -6.20 -14.04 -11.98
C THR A 232 -6.28 -13.30 -10.65
N TRP A 233 -6.86 -12.09 -10.66
CA TRP A 233 -7.05 -11.29 -9.47
C TRP A 233 -8.20 -11.84 -8.61
N GLU A 234 -7.95 -11.94 -7.31
CA GLU A 234 -8.94 -12.30 -6.28
C GLU A 234 -9.04 -11.19 -5.26
N ILE A 235 -10.26 -10.86 -4.83
CA ILE A 235 -10.49 -10.13 -3.59
C ILE A 235 -10.30 -11.16 -2.46
N VAL A 236 -9.19 -11.06 -1.74
CA VAL A 236 -8.89 -12.00 -0.66
C VAL A 236 -9.89 -11.81 0.48
N GLU A 237 -10.01 -10.59 0.97
CA GLU A 237 -11.04 -10.15 1.94
C GLU A 237 -11.02 -8.63 2.15
N LYS A 238 -12.05 -8.15 2.88
CA LYS A 238 -12.25 -6.76 3.28
C LYS A 238 -12.37 -6.68 4.80
N GLY A 239 -11.71 -5.70 5.42
CA GLY A 239 -11.82 -5.41 6.85
C GLY A 239 -12.00 -3.92 7.11
N ILE A 240 -12.69 -3.57 8.17
CA ILE A 240 -12.88 -2.19 8.60
C ILE A 240 -11.76 -1.82 9.57
N ARG A 241 -11.14 -0.65 9.34
CA ARG A 241 -10.32 0.02 10.34
C ARG A 241 -11.19 1.07 11.02
N LEU A 242 -11.45 0.91 12.28
CA LEU A 242 -12.25 1.84 13.07
C LEU A 242 -11.33 2.61 14.03
N GLY A 243 -11.12 3.88 13.75
CA GLY A 243 -10.28 4.76 14.56
C GLY A 243 -10.94 5.21 15.86
N THR A 244 -10.17 5.91 16.67
CA THR A 244 -10.66 6.51 17.93
C THR A 244 -11.42 7.81 17.64
N GLU A 245 -12.43 8.11 18.41
CA GLU A 245 -13.19 9.36 18.32
C GLU A 245 -12.28 10.61 18.31
N GLY A 246 -12.61 11.57 17.47
CA GLY A 246 -11.88 12.84 17.32
C GLY A 246 -10.57 12.77 16.53
N ARG A 247 -10.17 11.59 16.04
CA ARG A 247 -9.04 11.44 15.12
C ARG A 247 -9.42 11.82 13.70
N ILE A 248 -8.39 12.10 12.89
CA ILE A 248 -8.56 12.46 11.48
C ILE A 248 -8.53 11.21 10.60
N ILE A 249 -7.77 10.20 11.02
CA ILE A 249 -7.54 8.96 10.25
C ILE A 249 -7.80 7.70 11.08
N SER A 250 -8.14 6.62 10.39
CA SER A 250 -8.46 5.28 10.93
C SER A 250 -7.26 4.33 10.91
N ASN A 251 -6.03 4.82 11.22
CA ASN A 251 -4.83 4.00 11.05
C ASN A 251 -4.59 3.05 12.24
N LEU A 252 -4.20 1.79 11.95
CA LEU A 252 -3.84 0.79 12.99
C LEU A 252 -2.67 1.22 13.88
N SER A 253 -1.69 1.95 13.33
CA SER A 253 -0.58 2.49 14.14
C SER A 253 -1.02 3.53 15.17
N ALA A 254 -2.23 4.07 15.01
CA ALA A 254 -2.87 5.00 15.95
C ALA A 254 -3.89 4.32 16.89
N GLY A 255 -3.92 2.98 16.94
CA GLY A 255 -4.79 2.22 17.84
C GLY A 255 -6.19 1.92 17.30
N ALA A 256 -6.39 1.96 15.97
CA ALA A 256 -7.67 1.59 15.38
C ALA A 256 -8.04 0.13 15.66
N ALA A 257 -9.31 -0.13 15.92
CA ALA A 257 -9.88 -1.48 15.97
C ALA A 257 -10.08 -2.04 14.56
N VAL A 258 -10.11 -3.38 14.46
CA VAL A 258 -10.41 -4.07 13.20
C VAL A 258 -11.69 -4.88 13.37
N ILE A 259 -12.59 -4.75 12.40
CA ILE A 259 -13.87 -5.47 12.36
C ILE A 259 -13.98 -6.15 10.98
N PRO A 260 -14.47 -7.41 10.89
CA PRO A 260 -14.81 -8.04 9.62
C PRO A 260 -15.81 -7.18 8.84
N PHE A 261 -15.59 -7.03 7.52
CA PHE A 261 -16.42 -6.12 6.70
C PHE A 261 -17.90 -6.49 6.73
N LYS A 262 -18.23 -7.77 6.63
CA LYS A 262 -19.63 -8.24 6.62
C LYS A 262 -20.33 -7.95 7.94
N GLU A 263 -19.69 -8.25 9.06
CA GLU A 263 -20.19 -7.95 10.39
C GLU A 263 -20.46 -6.43 10.58
N TRP A 264 -19.52 -5.61 10.13
CA TRP A 264 -19.69 -4.16 10.16
C TRP A 264 -20.86 -3.71 9.29
N LEU A 265 -20.96 -4.21 8.06
CA LEU A 265 -22.00 -3.81 7.11
C LEU A 265 -23.41 -4.20 7.61
N GLU A 266 -23.57 -5.36 8.24
CA GLU A 266 -24.83 -5.79 8.87
C GLU A 266 -25.31 -4.79 9.93
N ASN A 267 -24.40 -4.17 10.65
CA ASN A 267 -24.70 -3.21 11.73
C ASN A 267 -24.65 -1.74 11.27
N ALA A 268 -24.21 -1.49 10.03
CA ALA A 268 -24.09 -0.13 9.52
C ALA A 268 -25.46 0.50 9.20
N PRO A 269 -25.62 1.84 9.32
CA PRO A 269 -26.90 2.55 9.19
C PRO A 269 -27.35 2.74 7.73
N TYR A 270 -26.79 1.99 6.77
CA TYR A 270 -27.13 2.11 5.35
C TYR A 270 -28.36 1.29 5.00
N THR A 271 -29.25 1.87 4.20
CA THR A 271 -30.48 1.20 3.73
C THR A 271 -30.24 0.25 2.57
N MET A 272 -29.20 0.48 1.76
CA MET A 272 -28.88 -0.29 0.55
C MET A 272 -27.59 -1.11 0.72
N LYS A 273 -27.49 -1.91 1.78
CA LYS A 273 -26.26 -2.64 2.15
C LYS A 273 -25.73 -3.57 1.05
N SER A 274 -26.61 -4.35 0.42
CA SER A 274 -26.24 -5.26 -0.67
C SER A 274 -25.74 -4.51 -1.91
N PHE A 275 -26.31 -3.34 -2.21
CA PHE A 275 -25.85 -2.49 -3.31
C PHE A 275 -24.44 -1.95 -3.00
N ILE A 276 -24.21 -1.46 -1.78
CA ILE A 276 -22.89 -0.97 -1.34
C ILE A 276 -21.83 -2.08 -1.44
N GLU A 277 -22.15 -3.30 -1.00
CA GLU A 277 -21.24 -4.44 -1.10
C GLU A 277 -20.90 -4.76 -2.55
N THR A 278 -21.91 -4.84 -3.42
CA THR A 278 -21.73 -5.09 -4.85
C THR A 278 -20.88 -4.01 -5.51
N GLU A 279 -21.16 -2.74 -5.23
CA GLU A 279 -20.42 -1.63 -5.81
C GLU A 279 -18.96 -1.58 -5.35
N ILE A 280 -18.68 -1.94 -4.09
CA ILE A 280 -17.30 -2.12 -3.61
C ILE A 280 -16.59 -3.24 -4.38
N ASP A 281 -17.24 -4.37 -4.57
CA ASP A 281 -16.67 -5.50 -5.30
C ASP A 281 -16.45 -5.17 -6.78
N ASP A 282 -17.34 -4.40 -7.40
CA ASP A 282 -17.17 -3.87 -8.76
C ASP A 282 -15.97 -2.93 -8.87
N ILE A 283 -15.77 -2.04 -7.90
CA ILE A 283 -14.57 -1.19 -7.81
C ILE A 283 -13.31 -2.06 -7.73
N LEU A 284 -13.31 -3.04 -6.82
CA LEU A 284 -12.14 -3.88 -6.53
C LEU A 284 -11.79 -4.82 -7.69
N THR A 285 -12.76 -5.34 -8.42
CA THR A 285 -12.52 -6.18 -9.61
C THR A 285 -12.11 -5.37 -10.84
N THR A 286 -12.60 -4.14 -10.93
CA THR A 286 -12.30 -3.21 -12.04
C THR A 286 -10.90 -2.59 -11.93
N LEU A 287 -10.44 -2.32 -10.71
CA LEU A 287 -9.21 -1.57 -10.44
C LEU A 287 -7.94 -2.24 -10.97
N PRO A 288 -7.65 -3.54 -10.71
CA PRO A 288 -6.38 -4.14 -11.12
C PRO A 288 -6.16 -4.15 -12.63
N PRO A 289 -7.13 -4.52 -13.49
CA PRO A 289 -6.95 -4.46 -14.94
C PRO A 289 -6.62 -3.06 -15.47
N ILE A 290 -7.23 -2.01 -14.89
CA ILE A 290 -6.93 -0.62 -15.27
C ILE A 290 -5.48 -0.27 -14.95
N LEU A 291 -5.01 -0.68 -13.78
CA LEU A 291 -3.63 -0.41 -13.37
C LEU A 291 -2.61 -1.15 -14.25
N GLU A 292 -2.87 -2.41 -14.59
CA GLU A 292 -1.97 -3.23 -15.40
C GLU A 292 -1.95 -2.85 -16.89
N GLN A 293 -2.90 -2.04 -17.38
CA GLN A 293 -2.82 -1.43 -18.71
C GLN A 293 -1.74 -0.34 -18.78
N THR A 294 -1.41 0.28 -17.66
CA THR A 294 -0.50 1.45 -17.62
C THR A 294 0.81 1.14 -16.90
N PHE A 295 0.77 0.27 -15.91
CA PHE A 295 1.92 -0.05 -15.06
C PHE A 295 2.36 -1.50 -15.25
N PRO A 296 3.63 -1.83 -14.95
CA PRO A 296 4.11 -3.21 -14.98
C PRO A 296 3.28 -4.15 -14.10
N ALA A 297 3.30 -5.44 -14.44
CA ALA A 297 2.54 -6.49 -13.74
C ALA A 297 2.66 -6.38 -12.21
N LEU A 298 1.51 -6.49 -11.56
CA LEU A 298 1.36 -6.43 -10.11
C LEU A 298 1.07 -7.84 -9.57
N PHE A 299 1.35 -8.07 -8.29
CA PHE A 299 0.97 -9.31 -7.60
C PHE A 299 -0.14 -9.09 -6.59
N GLU A 300 -0.09 -7.97 -5.89
CA GLU A 300 -1.01 -7.68 -4.80
C GLU A 300 -1.34 -6.20 -4.71
N LEU A 301 -2.52 -5.89 -4.17
CA LEU A 301 -2.97 -4.55 -3.91
C LEU A 301 -3.68 -4.47 -2.56
N GLY A 302 -3.38 -3.43 -1.81
CA GLY A 302 -4.18 -2.99 -0.67
C GLY A 302 -4.95 -1.75 -1.08
N VAL A 303 -6.27 -1.80 -1.02
CA VAL A 303 -7.14 -0.70 -1.41
C VAL A 303 -7.84 -0.16 -0.18
N ASP A 304 -7.74 1.15 0.02
CA ASP A 304 -8.46 1.85 1.07
C ASP A 304 -9.68 2.54 0.46
N ILE A 305 -10.88 2.16 0.89
CA ILE A 305 -12.14 2.71 0.42
C ILE A 305 -12.83 3.43 1.58
N GLY A 306 -13.21 4.69 1.35
CA GLY A 306 -14.08 5.46 2.23
C GLY A 306 -15.54 5.33 1.83
N ILE A 307 -16.43 5.36 2.81
CA ILE A 307 -17.86 5.46 2.60
C ILE A 307 -18.39 6.62 3.42
N THR A 308 -19.09 7.55 2.77
CA THR A 308 -19.73 8.70 3.42
C THR A 308 -21.10 8.31 3.99
N GLU A 309 -21.67 9.15 4.83
CA GLU A 309 -22.95 8.90 5.49
C GLU A 309 -24.11 8.62 4.49
N ASN A 310 -24.07 9.26 3.32
CA ASN A 310 -25.04 9.02 2.25
C ASN A 310 -24.75 7.79 1.39
N GLY A 311 -23.73 6.97 1.75
CA GLY A 311 -23.35 5.76 1.03
C GLY A 311 -22.42 5.95 -0.17
N SER A 312 -21.96 7.18 -0.46
CA SER A 312 -21.01 7.40 -1.57
C SER A 312 -19.65 6.78 -1.27
N LEU A 313 -19.10 6.07 -2.25
CA LEU A 313 -17.82 5.36 -2.15
C LEU A 313 -16.66 6.17 -2.72
N TRP A 314 -15.48 6.05 -2.09
CA TRP A 314 -14.28 6.79 -2.48
C TRP A 314 -13.04 5.93 -2.37
N ILE A 315 -12.23 5.86 -3.42
CA ILE A 315 -10.90 5.24 -3.38
C ILE A 315 -9.94 6.24 -2.72
N LEU A 316 -9.51 5.94 -1.49
CA LEU A 316 -8.67 6.83 -0.69
C LEU A 316 -7.18 6.59 -0.91
N ASP A 317 -6.79 5.34 -1.15
CA ASP A 317 -5.40 4.94 -1.41
C ASP A 317 -5.34 3.55 -2.07
N VAL A 318 -4.28 3.32 -2.86
CA VAL A 318 -3.97 2.02 -3.46
C VAL A 318 -2.49 1.75 -3.29
N ASN A 319 -2.16 0.62 -2.68
CA ASN A 319 -0.79 0.22 -2.33
C ASN A 319 -0.43 -1.13 -2.95
N SER A 320 0.70 -1.21 -3.64
CA SER A 320 1.24 -2.47 -4.20
C SER A 320 2.07 -3.30 -3.23
N LYS A 321 2.31 -2.81 -2.02
CA LYS A 321 2.99 -3.54 -0.94
C LYS A 321 2.13 -3.50 0.32
N PRO A 322 0.91 -4.09 0.30
CA PRO A 322 -0.03 -3.97 1.41
C PRO A 322 0.47 -4.67 2.67
N GLY A 323 0.18 -4.07 3.84
CA GLY A 323 0.22 -4.76 5.12
C GLY A 323 -1.01 -5.67 5.27
N ARG A 324 -0.83 -6.82 5.92
CA ARG A 324 -1.87 -7.85 6.07
C ARG A 324 -2.56 -7.85 7.42
N LYS A 325 -2.11 -6.99 8.35
CA LYS A 325 -2.62 -6.99 9.73
C LYS A 325 -4.15 -6.88 9.82
N VAL A 326 -4.76 -6.03 9.00
CA VAL A 326 -6.23 -5.84 9.01
C VAL A 326 -6.92 -7.15 8.67
N ILE A 327 -6.52 -7.80 7.58
CA ILE A 327 -7.15 -9.04 7.12
C ILE A 327 -6.88 -10.19 8.11
N LEU A 328 -5.65 -10.33 8.61
CA LEU A 328 -5.31 -11.38 9.58
C LEU A 328 -5.98 -11.19 10.96
N GLN A 329 -6.27 -9.95 11.36
CA GLN A 329 -7.02 -9.69 12.59
C GLN A 329 -8.51 -9.96 12.41
N ALA A 330 -9.08 -9.59 11.26
CA ALA A 330 -10.48 -9.84 10.95
C ALA A 330 -10.75 -11.33 10.63
N TYR A 331 -9.80 -12.00 9.97
CA TYR A 331 -9.95 -13.37 9.44
C TYR A 331 -8.66 -14.18 9.70
N PRO A 332 -8.41 -14.65 10.94
CA PRO A 332 -7.18 -15.38 11.29
C PRO A 332 -6.97 -16.67 10.48
N ASP A 333 -8.07 -17.32 10.07
CA ASP A 333 -8.04 -18.58 9.32
C ASP A 333 -7.44 -18.44 7.92
N LEU A 334 -7.37 -17.20 7.39
CA LEU A 334 -6.73 -16.93 6.10
C LEU A 334 -5.19 -16.90 6.17
N SER A 335 -4.60 -17.02 7.36
CA SER A 335 -3.15 -16.91 7.56
C SER A 335 -2.34 -17.83 6.64
N GLY A 336 -2.70 -19.11 6.56
CA GLY A 336 -2.03 -20.08 5.70
C GLY A 336 -2.09 -19.71 4.21
N LYS A 337 -3.26 -19.27 3.71
CA LYS A 337 -3.44 -18.80 2.32
C LYS A 337 -2.54 -17.59 2.06
N LEU A 338 -2.56 -16.59 2.93
CA LEU A 338 -1.83 -15.33 2.75
C LEU A 338 -0.31 -15.49 2.79
N TYR A 339 0.21 -16.38 3.66
CA TYR A 339 1.65 -16.62 3.73
C TYR A 339 2.16 -17.49 2.58
N ARG A 340 1.35 -18.40 2.07
CA ARG A 340 1.69 -19.23 0.91
C ARG A 340 1.64 -18.47 -0.41
N ALA A 341 0.74 -17.48 -0.54
CA ALA A 341 0.42 -16.81 -1.80
C ALA A 341 1.63 -16.30 -2.61
N PRO A 342 2.66 -15.62 -2.03
CA PRO A 342 3.81 -15.16 -2.79
C PRO A 342 4.59 -16.29 -3.47
N LEU A 343 4.78 -17.40 -2.76
CA LEU A 343 5.51 -18.57 -3.26
C LEU A 343 4.68 -19.37 -4.28
N ALA A 344 3.39 -19.49 -4.06
CA ALA A 344 2.47 -20.16 -4.99
C ALA A 344 2.40 -19.41 -6.32
N TYR A 345 2.32 -18.08 -6.28
CA TYR A 345 2.37 -17.25 -7.48
C TYR A 345 3.73 -17.33 -8.20
N ALA A 346 4.85 -17.32 -7.46
CA ALA A 346 6.19 -17.53 -8.03
C ALA A 346 6.32 -18.92 -8.69
N ALA A 347 5.75 -19.97 -8.10
CA ALA A 347 5.72 -21.32 -8.68
C ALA A 347 4.98 -21.34 -10.02
N MET A 348 3.84 -20.67 -10.12
CA MET A 348 3.09 -20.53 -11.38
C MET A 348 3.93 -19.82 -12.45
N LEU A 349 4.61 -18.70 -12.11
CA LEU A 349 5.49 -17.98 -13.03
C LEU A 349 6.65 -18.86 -13.52
N ARG A 350 7.30 -19.62 -12.61
CA ARG A 350 8.37 -20.58 -12.93
C ARG A 350 7.90 -21.63 -13.92
N ASP A 351 6.74 -22.22 -13.68
CA ASP A 351 6.22 -23.31 -14.49
C ASP A 351 5.76 -22.82 -15.87
N GLY A 352 5.28 -21.58 -15.96
CA GLY A 352 5.02 -20.88 -17.23
C GLY A 352 6.27 -20.65 -18.07
N GLN A 353 7.38 -20.21 -17.45
CA GLN A 353 8.67 -20.03 -18.16
C GLN A 353 9.21 -21.36 -18.71
N ARG A 354 9.12 -22.46 -17.94
CA ARG A 354 9.56 -23.79 -18.39
C ARG A 354 8.77 -24.30 -19.60
N ARG A 355 7.46 -24.07 -19.68
CA ARG A 355 6.63 -24.43 -20.83
C ARG A 355 7.07 -23.67 -22.08
N ASN A 356 7.23 -22.35 -21.97
CA ASN A 356 7.67 -21.51 -23.08
C ASN A 356 9.08 -21.87 -23.60
N SER A 357 9.99 -22.29 -22.70
CA SER A 357 11.35 -22.74 -23.09
C SER A 357 11.32 -24.09 -23.80
N ASN A 358 10.49 -25.02 -23.34
CA ASN A 358 10.34 -26.34 -23.98
C ASN A 358 9.66 -26.25 -25.35
N GLU A 359 8.67 -25.37 -25.53
CA GLU A 359 8.04 -25.13 -26.82
C GLU A 359 9.03 -24.55 -27.84
N LYS A 360 9.89 -23.60 -27.43
CA LYS A 360 10.94 -23.07 -28.31
C LYS A 360 11.96 -24.13 -28.74
N THR A 361 12.26 -25.11 -27.88
CA THR A 361 13.23 -26.18 -28.16
C THR A 361 12.66 -27.26 -29.11
N LEU A 362 11.33 -27.37 -29.23
CA LEU A 362 10.66 -28.31 -30.12
C LEU A 362 10.55 -27.81 -31.60
N PHE A 363 10.86 -26.52 -31.83
CA PHE A 363 10.83 -25.88 -33.16
C PHE A 363 12.22 -25.66 -33.79
N TYR A 364 13.28 -26.20 -33.20
CA TYR A 364 14.64 -26.29 -33.72
C TYR A 364 15.05 -27.77 -33.81
#